data_b29ef289c72e6c1ce14404487c8dbb02
#
_entry.id   b29ef289c72e6c1ce14404487c8dbb02
#
_cell.length_a   1.000
_cell.length_b   1.000
_cell.length_c   1.000
_cell.angle_alpha   90.00
_cell.angle_beta   90.00
_cell.angle_gamma   90.00
#
_symmetry.space_group_name_H-M   'P 1'
#
loop_
_entity.id
_entity.type
_entity.pdbx_description
1 polymer ?
#
loop_
_entity_poly.entity_id
_entity_poly.type
_entity_poly.pdbx_seq_one_letter_code
_entity_poly.pdbx_strand_id
1 'polypeptide(L)'
;AFLPLTTLPHNRYNVFGRFIAYQTHMYNYHSTLQATHPFESPWYQWPFDIRNVWYYGNYSADSEGHIRTISVLGNPLFFWACVPATVYAFVRAVKRHSRTALICVIGFLSAYLPWVLVPRCTFIYHYFTAVPFILIAFLIAYQRLEETASLRRVIFTKGAVTLTVGRILLLACVLVHILMFIAFYPVLTGTLTTQNYANALEWLPSWFFI
;
A
#
# COMPACT_ATOMS: atom_id res chain seq x y z
N ALA A 1 22.89 -9.92 -4.97
CA ALA A 1 23.13 -11.16 -5.71
C ALA A 1 22.61 -12.32 -4.86
N PHE A 2 21.59 -13.02 -5.31
CA PHE A 2 21.16 -14.27 -4.69
C PHE A 2 22.26 -15.30 -4.96
N LEU A 3 22.96 -15.75 -3.92
CA LEU A 3 23.78 -16.94 -4.03
C LEU A 3 22.82 -18.12 -4.27
N PRO A 4 22.93 -18.82 -5.40
CA PRO A 4 22.08 -19.98 -5.64
C PRO A 4 22.34 -21.02 -4.54
N LEU A 5 21.30 -21.75 -4.12
CA LEU A 5 21.38 -22.86 -3.15
C LEU A 5 22.50 -23.88 -3.48
N THR A 6 22.97 -23.88 -4.73
CA THR A 6 24.08 -24.70 -5.25
C THR A 6 25.45 -24.26 -4.75
N THR A 7 25.63 -23.04 -4.20
CA THR A 7 26.93 -22.56 -3.70
C THR A 7 27.20 -22.92 -2.24
N LEU A 8 26.19 -23.42 -1.51
CA LEU A 8 26.43 -24.00 -0.18
C LEU A 8 27.02 -25.40 -0.37
N PRO A 9 28.10 -25.74 0.36
CA PRO A 9 28.73 -27.05 0.21
C PRO A 9 27.73 -28.16 0.45
N HIS A 10 27.44 -28.92 -0.62
CA HIS A 10 26.38 -29.94 -0.69
C HIS A 10 26.51 -31.05 0.36
N ASN A 11 27.72 -31.23 0.91
CA ASN A 11 28.06 -32.34 1.79
C ASN A 11 28.02 -32.04 3.30
N ARG A 12 27.78 -30.81 3.72
CA ARG A 12 27.87 -30.46 5.16
C ARG A 12 26.56 -30.39 5.91
N TYR A 13 25.43 -30.25 5.20
CA TYR A 13 24.17 -30.02 5.86
C TYR A 13 23.06 -30.88 5.27
N ASN A 14 22.21 -31.46 6.12
CA ASN A 14 20.93 -31.98 5.70
C ASN A 14 20.01 -30.84 5.23
N VAL A 15 18.83 -31.16 4.68
CA VAL A 15 17.89 -30.17 4.11
C VAL A 15 17.55 -29.05 5.12
N PHE A 16 17.34 -29.42 6.37
CA PHE A 16 17.03 -28.46 7.42
C PHE A 16 18.23 -27.56 7.75
N GLY A 17 19.43 -28.13 7.86
CA GLY A 17 20.64 -27.36 8.08
C GLY A 17 20.94 -26.37 6.95
N ARG A 18 20.64 -26.74 5.70
CA ARG A 18 20.76 -25.82 4.55
C ARG A 18 19.72 -24.71 4.62
N PHE A 19 18.51 -25.00 5.02
CA PHE A 19 17.49 -23.97 5.23
C PHE A 19 17.94 -22.94 6.29
N ILE A 20 18.41 -23.38 7.43
CA ILE A 20 18.91 -22.49 8.51
C ILE A 20 20.12 -21.68 8.03
N ALA A 21 21.09 -22.31 7.36
CA ALA A 21 22.25 -21.62 6.83
C ALA A 21 21.86 -20.54 5.81
N TYR A 22 20.87 -20.80 4.97
CA TYR A 22 20.35 -19.84 4.02
C TYR A 22 19.64 -18.65 4.71
N GLN A 23 18.80 -18.92 5.71
CA GLN A 23 18.15 -17.86 6.50
C GLN A 23 19.18 -16.99 7.23
N THR A 24 20.20 -17.60 7.83
CA THR A 24 21.30 -16.90 8.51
C THR A 24 22.08 -16.01 7.51
N HIS A 25 22.37 -16.55 6.31
CA HIS A 25 23.05 -15.78 5.28
C HIS A 25 22.19 -14.59 4.82
N MET A 26 20.90 -14.81 4.56
CA MET A 26 19.95 -13.76 4.20
C MET A 26 19.89 -12.67 5.28
N TYR A 27 19.77 -13.08 6.53
CA TYR A 27 19.74 -12.15 7.66
C TYR A 27 21.02 -11.32 7.73
N ASN A 28 22.19 -11.97 7.71
CA ASN A 28 23.48 -11.27 7.76
C ASN A 28 23.65 -10.32 6.59
N TYR A 29 23.33 -10.74 5.36
CA TYR A 29 23.38 -9.89 4.19
C TYR A 29 22.50 -8.64 4.33
N HIS A 30 21.25 -8.85 4.74
CA HIS A 30 20.30 -7.73 4.82
C HIS A 30 20.51 -6.82 6.04
N SER A 31 21.08 -7.33 7.14
CA SER A 31 21.39 -6.53 8.33
C SER A 31 22.64 -5.69 8.18
N THR A 32 23.56 -6.11 7.31
CA THR A 32 24.83 -5.39 7.07
C THR A 32 24.84 -4.55 5.81
N LEU A 33 23.79 -4.65 4.98
CA LEU A 33 23.69 -3.92 3.72
C LEU A 33 23.54 -2.41 3.98
N GLN A 34 24.57 -1.66 3.66
CA GLN A 34 24.55 -0.20 3.64
C GLN A 34 24.38 0.25 2.18
N ALA A 35 23.15 0.37 1.75
CA ALA A 35 22.79 0.89 0.43
C ALA A 35 21.83 2.06 0.61
N THR A 36 22.02 3.08 -0.20
CA THR A 36 21.08 4.22 -0.32
C THR A 36 20.40 4.16 -1.67
N HIS A 37 19.17 4.63 -1.73
CA HIS A 37 18.42 4.69 -2.99
C HIS A 37 17.63 5.99 -3.06
N PRO A 38 17.61 6.71 -4.21
CA PRO A 38 16.89 7.99 -4.33
C PRO A 38 15.42 7.93 -3.95
N PHE A 39 14.78 6.78 -4.13
CA PHE A 39 13.36 6.56 -3.85
C PHE A 39 13.12 5.73 -2.59
N GLU A 40 14.12 5.59 -1.73
CA GLU A 40 13.90 4.96 -0.43
C GLU A 40 12.95 5.81 0.42
N SER A 41 12.17 5.12 1.23
CA SER A 41 11.24 5.75 2.17
C SER A 41 11.17 4.95 3.46
N PRO A 42 11.23 5.62 4.63
CA PRO A 42 11.07 4.96 5.90
C PRO A 42 9.61 4.54 6.13
N TRP A 43 9.44 3.49 6.93
CA TRP A 43 8.16 2.85 7.20
C TRP A 43 7.03 3.82 7.60
N TYR A 44 7.31 4.88 8.35
CA TYR A 44 6.30 5.84 8.83
C TYR A 44 5.74 6.75 7.73
N GLN A 45 6.37 6.82 6.56
CA GLN A 45 5.89 7.57 5.40
C GLN A 45 4.85 6.81 4.58
N TRP A 46 4.83 5.47 4.64
CA TRP A 46 4.02 4.65 3.76
C TRP A 46 2.51 4.79 3.95
N PRO A 47 1.97 4.89 5.20
CA PRO A 47 0.53 5.09 5.38
C PRO A 47 0.02 6.40 4.78
N PHE A 48 0.91 7.37 4.58
CA PHE A 48 0.58 8.68 4.00
C PHE A 48 0.94 8.80 2.54
N ASP A 49 1.47 7.73 1.93
CA ASP A 49 1.89 7.70 0.51
C ASP A 49 2.85 8.85 0.15
N ILE A 50 3.79 9.17 1.07
CA ILE A 50 4.61 10.38 0.94
C ILE A 50 5.58 10.27 -0.22
N ARG A 51 6.14 9.08 -0.51
CA ARG A 51 7.15 8.89 -1.55
C ARG A 51 6.83 7.69 -2.40
N ASN A 52 6.70 7.92 -3.71
CA ASN A 52 6.59 6.86 -4.71
C ASN A 52 7.94 6.23 -5.03
N VAL A 53 7.94 5.09 -5.69
CA VAL A 53 9.14 4.48 -6.28
C VAL A 53 9.05 4.56 -7.78
N TRP A 54 9.99 5.26 -8.39
CA TRP A 54 10.09 5.36 -9.84
C TRP A 54 10.94 4.20 -10.38
N TYR A 55 10.36 3.40 -11.28
CA TYR A 55 11.01 2.21 -11.83
C TYR A 55 11.53 2.41 -13.24
N TYR A 56 10.82 3.19 -14.03
CA TYR A 56 11.13 3.35 -15.44
C TYR A 56 10.68 4.72 -15.94
N GLY A 57 11.50 5.32 -16.78
CA GLY A 57 11.14 6.50 -17.56
C GLY A 57 11.86 6.49 -18.90
N ASN A 58 11.12 6.74 -19.96
CA ASN A 58 11.66 7.01 -21.28
C ASN A 58 11.41 8.48 -21.62
N TYR A 59 12.49 9.25 -21.63
CA TYR A 59 12.52 10.68 -21.92
C TYR A 59 12.75 11.00 -23.40
N SER A 60 12.75 10.00 -24.27
CA SER A 60 12.69 10.26 -25.71
C SER A 60 11.32 10.86 -26.00
N ALA A 61 11.14 12.10 -25.47
CA ALA A 61 10.04 12.94 -25.86
C ALA A 61 10.12 13.04 -27.38
N ASP A 62 9.09 12.57 -28.05
CA ASP A 62 8.86 12.97 -29.41
C ASP A 62 8.71 14.50 -29.44
N SER A 63 8.68 15.09 -30.63
CA SER A 63 8.51 16.56 -30.82
C SER A 63 7.25 17.10 -30.10
N GLU A 64 6.38 16.24 -29.59
CA GLU A 64 5.12 16.56 -28.90
C GLU A 64 5.21 16.48 -27.38
N GLY A 65 6.38 16.10 -26.81
CA GLY A 65 6.58 16.00 -25.35
C GLY A 65 5.91 14.79 -24.69
N HIS A 66 5.71 13.71 -25.45
CA HIS A 66 5.21 12.47 -24.90
C HIS A 66 6.29 11.71 -24.13
N ILE A 67 5.90 11.09 -23.03
CA ILE A 67 6.76 10.28 -22.17
C ILE A 67 6.09 8.95 -21.84
N ARG A 68 6.91 8.01 -21.39
CA ARG A 68 6.47 6.77 -20.75
C ARG A 68 7.15 6.66 -19.40
N THR A 69 6.39 6.44 -18.35
CA THR A 69 6.93 6.29 -16.99
C THR A 69 6.20 5.19 -16.24
N ILE A 70 6.91 4.51 -15.35
CA ILE A 70 6.33 3.52 -14.44
C ILE A 70 6.76 3.87 -13.03
N SER A 71 5.80 4.19 -12.19
CA SER A 71 6.00 4.48 -10.78
C SER A 71 5.08 3.61 -9.92
N VAL A 72 5.53 3.29 -8.72
CA VAL A 72 4.73 2.58 -7.72
C VAL A 72 4.39 3.51 -6.58
N LEU A 73 3.10 3.65 -6.34
CA LEU A 73 2.52 4.35 -5.20
C LEU A 73 1.19 3.68 -4.83
N GLY A 74 0.65 3.99 -3.67
CA GLY A 74 -0.71 3.58 -3.28
C GLY A 74 -1.78 4.41 -4.02
N ASN A 75 -3.05 4.09 -3.78
CA ASN A 75 -4.11 5.05 -4.07
C ASN A 75 -4.13 6.08 -2.92
N PRO A 76 -3.77 7.34 -3.14
CA PRO A 76 -3.54 8.28 -2.06
C PRO A 76 -4.79 8.52 -1.21
N LEU A 77 -5.94 8.67 -1.84
CA LEU A 77 -7.20 8.89 -1.10
C LEU A 77 -7.55 7.68 -0.23
N PHE A 78 -7.30 6.47 -0.72
CA PHE A 78 -7.52 5.25 0.05
C PHE A 78 -6.55 5.16 1.24
N PHE A 79 -5.25 5.36 1.00
CA PHE A 79 -4.25 5.29 2.07
C PHE A 79 -4.56 6.33 3.16
N TRP A 80 -4.83 7.57 2.78
CA TRP A 80 -5.17 8.63 3.75
C TRP A 80 -6.45 8.34 4.52
N ALA A 81 -7.50 7.84 3.87
CA ALA A 81 -8.73 7.44 4.55
C ALA A 81 -8.53 6.24 5.49
N CYS A 82 -7.60 5.34 5.16
CA CYS A 82 -7.29 4.18 5.98
C CYS A 82 -6.51 4.51 7.26
N VAL A 83 -5.81 5.65 7.33
CA VAL A 83 -5.09 6.05 8.56
C VAL A 83 -6.06 6.18 9.75
N PRO A 84 -7.08 7.05 9.73
CA PRO A 84 -8.04 7.15 10.83
C PRO A 84 -8.85 5.86 11.03
N ALA A 85 -9.14 5.11 9.95
CA ALA A 85 -9.84 3.84 10.05
C ALA A 85 -9.02 2.78 10.80
N THR A 86 -7.70 2.72 10.56
CA THR A 86 -6.79 1.83 11.27
C THR A 86 -6.70 2.19 12.75
N VAL A 87 -6.57 3.48 13.08
CA VAL A 87 -6.61 3.96 14.47
C VAL A 87 -7.93 3.57 15.15
N TYR A 88 -9.06 3.72 14.44
CA TYR A 88 -10.36 3.30 14.95
C TYR A 88 -10.43 1.80 15.22
N ALA A 89 -9.89 0.97 14.32
CA ALA A 89 -9.82 -0.48 14.52
C ALA A 89 -9.00 -0.85 15.77
N PHE A 90 -7.86 -0.18 16.03
CA PHE A 90 -7.09 -0.32 17.26
C PHE A 90 -7.94 0.01 18.51
N VAL A 91 -8.62 1.16 18.50
CA VAL A 91 -9.48 1.55 19.61
C VAL A 91 -10.59 0.53 19.86
N ARG A 92 -11.19 0.02 18.78
CA ARG A 92 -12.22 -1.05 18.87
C ARG A 92 -11.67 -2.35 19.43
N ALA A 93 -10.48 -2.77 19.02
CA ALA A 93 -9.84 -3.97 19.49
C ALA A 93 -9.59 -3.89 21.00
N VAL A 94 -9.04 -2.78 21.48
CA VAL A 94 -8.65 -2.60 22.90
C VAL A 94 -9.87 -2.27 23.78
N LYS A 95 -10.66 -1.25 23.42
CA LYS A 95 -11.73 -0.75 24.32
C LYS A 95 -13.03 -1.53 24.23
N ARG A 96 -13.31 -2.17 23.09
CA ARG A 96 -14.57 -2.89 22.84
C ARG A 96 -14.39 -4.40 22.71
N HIS A 97 -13.18 -4.89 22.86
CA HIS A 97 -12.83 -6.32 22.77
C HIS A 97 -13.40 -7.00 21.49
N SER A 98 -13.46 -6.24 20.39
CA SER A 98 -13.97 -6.73 19.13
C SER A 98 -13.01 -7.74 18.49
N ARG A 99 -13.43 -9.00 18.35
CA ARG A 99 -12.60 -10.06 17.77
C ARG A 99 -12.17 -9.73 16.32
N THR A 100 -13.09 -9.21 15.50
CA THR A 100 -12.78 -8.81 14.12
C THR A 100 -11.73 -7.70 14.07
N ALA A 101 -11.88 -6.68 14.93
CA ALA A 101 -10.89 -5.60 15.01
C ALA A 101 -9.55 -6.12 15.55
N LEU A 102 -9.55 -7.05 16.50
CA LEU A 102 -8.32 -7.65 17.04
C LEU A 102 -7.56 -8.43 15.96
N ILE A 103 -8.25 -9.28 15.19
CA ILE A 103 -7.64 -10.03 14.07
C ILE A 103 -7.06 -9.06 13.02
N CYS A 104 -7.81 -8.01 12.67
CA CYS A 104 -7.35 -6.98 11.75
C CYS A 104 -6.08 -6.29 12.26
N VAL A 105 -6.04 -5.89 13.53
CA VAL A 105 -4.89 -5.22 14.16
C VAL A 105 -3.67 -6.15 14.23
N ILE A 106 -3.86 -7.41 14.62
CA ILE A 106 -2.75 -8.39 14.65
C ILE A 106 -2.20 -8.59 13.25
N GLY A 107 -3.05 -8.78 12.24
CA GLY A 107 -2.63 -8.92 10.86
C GLY A 107 -1.90 -7.68 10.35
N PHE A 108 -2.41 -6.49 10.62
CA PHE A 108 -1.74 -5.23 10.29
C PHE A 108 -0.36 -5.13 10.93
N LEU A 109 -0.26 -5.36 12.25
CA LEU A 109 1.00 -5.28 12.97
C LEU A 109 2.01 -6.32 12.48
N SER A 110 1.57 -7.55 12.20
CA SER A 110 2.46 -8.59 11.68
C SER A 110 3.03 -8.27 10.29
N ALA A 111 2.27 -7.58 9.46
CA ALA A 111 2.70 -7.16 8.12
C ALA A 111 3.56 -5.88 8.13
N TYR A 112 3.33 -4.98 9.09
CA TYR A 112 3.90 -3.64 9.11
C TYR A 112 5.02 -3.45 10.12
N LEU A 113 4.85 -3.97 11.36
CA LEU A 113 5.78 -3.73 12.46
C LEU A 113 7.22 -4.23 12.22
N PRO A 114 7.44 -5.37 11.52
CA PRO A 114 8.81 -5.83 11.25
C PRO A 114 9.67 -4.82 10.52
N TRP A 115 9.07 -3.95 9.69
CA TRP A 115 9.79 -2.95 8.92
C TRP A 115 10.40 -1.83 9.78
N VAL A 116 9.90 -1.62 11.02
CA VAL A 116 10.49 -0.70 12.00
C VAL A 116 11.92 -1.11 12.36
N LEU A 117 12.20 -2.41 12.33
CA LEU A 117 13.47 -3.01 12.73
C LEU A 117 14.45 -3.18 11.57
N VAL A 118 14.05 -2.86 10.34
CA VAL A 118 14.88 -3.04 9.14
C VAL A 118 15.80 -1.83 8.97
N PRO A 119 17.14 -1.98 9.13
CA PRO A 119 18.08 -0.86 9.09
C PRO A 119 18.48 -0.42 7.67
N ARG A 120 18.19 -1.23 6.66
CA ARG A 120 18.51 -0.95 5.25
C ARG A 120 17.46 -0.07 4.58
N CYS A 121 17.74 0.41 3.37
CA CYS A 121 16.78 1.12 2.56
C CYS A 121 15.50 0.29 2.34
N THR A 122 14.37 0.94 2.54
CA THR A 122 13.02 0.37 2.39
C THR A 122 12.20 1.23 1.46
N PHE A 123 11.07 0.70 0.99
CA PHE A 123 10.26 1.33 -0.05
C PHE A 123 8.78 1.11 0.22
N ILE A 124 7.93 1.97 -0.31
CA ILE A 124 6.48 1.92 -0.10
C ILE A 124 5.85 0.58 -0.48
N TYR A 125 6.39 -0.16 -1.45
CA TYR A 125 5.81 -1.46 -1.83
C TYR A 125 5.87 -2.52 -0.71
N HIS A 126 6.72 -2.34 0.29
CA HIS A 126 6.69 -3.19 1.49
C HIS A 126 5.40 -3.02 2.31
N TYR A 127 4.76 -1.85 2.21
CA TYR A 127 3.48 -1.58 2.86
C TYR A 127 2.31 -2.30 2.21
N PHE A 128 2.45 -2.76 0.96
CA PHE A 128 1.36 -3.42 0.24
C PHE A 128 0.92 -4.73 0.89
N THR A 129 1.77 -5.37 1.67
CA THR A 129 1.41 -6.51 2.51
C THR A 129 0.39 -6.16 3.60
N ALA A 130 0.34 -4.90 4.03
CA ALA A 130 -0.61 -4.40 5.02
C ALA A 130 -1.96 -3.94 4.40
N VAL A 131 -2.03 -3.76 3.07
CA VAL A 131 -3.23 -3.25 2.38
C VAL A 131 -4.51 -4.05 2.67
N PRO A 132 -4.51 -5.39 2.68
CA PRO A 132 -5.72 -6.14 3.04
C PRO A 132 -6.25 -5.78 4.44
N PHE A 133 -5.37 -5.55 5.38
CA PHE A 133 -5.75 -5.24 6.76
C PHE A 133 -6.24 -3.80 6.92
N ILE A 134 -5.65 -2.82 6.23
CA ILE A 134 -6.17 -1.44 6.25
C ILE A 134 -7.52 -1.35 5.54
N LEU A 135 -7.78 -2.18 4.53
CA LEU A 135 -9.10 -2.31 3.90
C LEU A 135 -10.13 -2.85 4.91
N ILE A 136 -9.78 -3.91 5.66
CA ILE A 136 -10.66 -4.44 6.72
C ILE A 136 -10.91 -3.37 7.79
N ALA A 137 -9.88 -2.62 8.19
CA ALA A 137 -10.02 -1.52 9.13
C ALA A 137 -10.99 -0.44 8.61
N PHE A 138 -10.88 -0.09 7.33
CA PHE A 138 -11.80 0.83 6.67
C PHE A 138 -13.25 0.31 6.71
N LEU A 139 -13.48 -0.97 6.42
CA LEU A 139 -14.80 -1.58 6.47
C LEU A 139 -15.37 -1.60 7.90
N ILE A 140 -14.54 -1.87 8.92
CA ILE A 140 -14.95 -1.79 10.33
C ILE A 140 -15.40 -0.37 10.71
N ALA A 141 -14.66 0.63 10.27
CA ALA A 141 -15.01 2.04 10.50
C ALA A 141 -16.28 2.43 9.74
N TYR A 142 -16.40 2.02 8.48
CA TYR A 142 -17.58 2.27 7.66
C TYR A 142 -18.84 1.63 8.27
N GLN A 143 -18.79 0.36 8.70
CA GLN A 143 -19.94 -0.30 9.34
C GLN A 143 -20.44 0.49 10.55
N ARG A 144 -19.51 1.04 11.35
CA ARG A 144 -19.89 1.87 12.50
C ARG A 144 -20.52 3.19 12.09
N LEU A 145 -20.02 3.81 11.04
CA LEU A 145 -20.61 5.04 10.50
C LEU A 145 -22.02 4.77 9.93
N GLU A 146 -22.20 3.66 9.22
CA GLU A 146 -23.51 3.27 8.67
C GLU A 146 -24.56 3.03 9.77
N GLU A 147 -24.16 2.68 10.99
CA GLU A 147 -25.06 2.56 12.14
C GLU A 147 -25.64 3.90 12.61
N THR A 148 -25.10 5.04 12.22
CA THR A 148 -25.64 6.35 12.60
C THR A 148 -26.98 6.63 11.92
N ALA A 149 -27.88 7.30 12.61
CA ALA A 149 -29.25 7.56 12.12
C ALA A 149 -29.27 8.30 10.77
N SER A 150 -28.33 9.24 10.57
CA SER A 150 -28.21 10.00 9.32
C SER A 150 -27.84 9.11 8.12
N LEU A 151 -26.93 8.16 8.30
CA LEU A 151 -26.47 7.28 7.22
C LEU A 151 -27.41 6.08 6.99
N ARG A 152 -28.20 5.70 7.98
CA ARG A 152 -29.28 4.70 7.84
C ARG A 152 -30.51 5.22 7.09
N ARG A 153 -30.62 6.52 6.87
CA ARG A 153 -31.76 7.11 6.15
C ARG A 153 -31.91 6.44 4.79
N VAL A 154 -33.09 5.85 4.56
CA VAL A 154 -33.45 5.23 3.29
C VAL A 154 -33.77 6.33 2.28
N ILE A 155 -33.16 6.27 1.12
CA ILE A 155 -33.43 7.19 0.00
C ILE A 155 -34.32 6.52 -1.03
N PHE A 156 -34.10 5.20 -1.28
CA PHE A 156 -34.86 4.48 -2.29
C PHE A 156 -34.93 3.00 -1.94
N THR A 157 -36.11 2.41 -2.20
CA THR A 157 -36.34 0.95 -2.06
C THR A 157 -37.08 0.43 -3.29
N LYS A 158 -36.54 -0.63 -3.92
CA LYS A 158 -37.20 -1.35 -5.03
C LYS A 158 -36.94 -2.85 -4.86
N GLY A 159 -37.99 -3.60 -4.57
CA GLY A 159 -37.88 -5.03 -4.28
C GLY A 159 -36.94 -5.30 -3.11
N ALA A 160 -35.94 -6.16 -3.29
CA ALA A 160 -34.96 -6.51 -2.27
C ALA A 160 -33.84 -5.46 -2.13
N VAL A 161 -33.74 -4.46 -3.00
CA VAL A 161 -32.68 -3.46 -3.01
C VAL A 161 -33.11 -2.22 -2.23
N THR A 162 -32.44 -1.92 -1.15
CA THR A 162 -32.62 -0.70 -0.36
C THR A 162 -31.34 0.13 -0.40
N LEU A 163 -31.43 1.37 -0.87
CA LEU A 163 -30.34 2.33 -0.89
C LEU A 163 -30.49 3.29 0.29
N THR A 164 -29.49 3.25 1.18
CA THR A 164 -29.34 4.20 2.28
C THR A 164 -28.33 5.27 1.89
N VAL A 165 -28.31 6.40 2.62
CA VAL A 165 -27.28 7.43 2.47
C VAL A 165 -25.89 6.82 2.60
N GLY A 166 -25.67 5.94 3.60
CA GLY A 166 -24.39 5.25 3.79
C GLY A 166 -23.96 4.44 2.57
N ARG A 167 -24.87 3.66 1.98
CA ARG A 167 -24.56 2.86 0.77
C ARG A 167 -24.23 3.74 -0.43
N ILE A 168 -24.94 4.86 -0.60
CA ILE A 168 -24.65 5.82 -1.67
C ILE A 168 -23.25 6.41 -1.48
N LEU A 169 -22.90 6.78 -0.24
CA LEU A 169 -21.56 7.30 0.06
C LEU A 169 -20.47 6.25 -0.16
N LEU A 170 -20.71 4.99 0.18
CA LEU A 170 -19.76 3.91 -0.12
C LEU A 170 -19.57 3.73 -1.63
N LEU A 171 -20.66 3.72 -2.40
CA LEU A 171 -20.60 3.61 -3.86
C LEU A 171 -19.85 4.82 -4.47
N ALA A 172 -20.11 6.02 -3.97
CA ALA A 172 -19.39 7.23 -4.38
C ALA A 172 -17.90 7.12 -4.03
N CYS A 173 -17.57 6.64 -2.85
CA CYS A 173 -16.19 6.38 -2.43
C CYS A 173 -15.49 5.39 -3.39
N VAL A 174 -16.13 4.26 -3.69
CA VAL A 174 -15.58 3.27 -4.64
C VAL A 174 -15.39 3.90 -6.02
N LEU A 175 -16.37 4.66 -6.51
CA LEU A 175 -16.27 5.35 -7.80
C LEU A 175 -15.09 6.32 -7.83
N VAL A 176 -14.90 7.13 -6.79
CA VAL A 176 -13.76 8.05 -6.68
C VAL A 176 -12.43 7.29 -6.76
N HIS A 177 -12.31 6.15 -6.08
CA HIS A 177 -11.07 5.34 -6.13
C HIS A 177 -10.83 4.73 -7.51
N ILE A 178 -11.89 4.33 -8.23
CA ILE A 178 -11.79 3.88 -9.63
C ILE A 178 -11.33 5.03 -10.53
N LEU A 179 -11.92 6.21 -10.39
CA LEU A 179 -11.52 7.39 -11.17
C LEU A 179 -10.07 7.80 -10.89
N MET A 180 -9.65 7.71 -9.62
CA MET A 180 -8.26 7.92 -9.23
C MET A 180 -7.32 6.92 -9.92
N PHE A 181 -7.68 5.63 -9.91
CA PHE A 181 -6.89 4.61 -10.60
C PHE A 181 -6.78 4.90 -12.10
N ILE A 182 -7.89 5.28 -12.75
CA ILE A 182 -7.90 5.65 -14.17
C ILE A 182 -6.99 6.87 -14.42
N ALA A 183 -7.08 7.91 -13.58
CA ALA A 183 -6.25 9.10 -13.71
C ALA A 183 -4.75 8.79 -13.54
N PHE A 184 -4.37 7.94 -12.58
CA PHE A 184 -2.98 7.56 -12.36
C PHE A 184 -2.51 6.43 -13.29
N TYR A 185 -3.41 5.76 -14.01
CA TYR A 185 -3.09 4.60 -14.84
C TYR A 185 -1.89 4.81 -15.79
N PRO A 186 -1.77 5.94 -16.50
CA PRO A 186 -0.63 6.14 -17.41
C PRO A 186 0.73 6.11 -16.70
N VAL A 187 0.84 6.74 -15.54
CA VAL A 187 2.10 6.79 -14.76
C VAL A 187 2.38 5.52 -13.96
N LEU A 188 1.39 4.63 -13.83
CA LEU A 188 1.56 3.33 -13.19
C LEU A 188 1.97 2.23 -14.16
N THR A 189 1.63 2.35 -15.45
CA THR A 189 1.72 1.26 -16.43
C THR A 189 2.66 1.53 -17.59
N GLY A 190 3.25 2.72 -17.67
CA GLY A 190 4.10 3.10 -18.82
C GLY A 190 3.31 3.37 -20.12
N THR A 191 2.01 3.60 -20.00
CA THR A 191 1.20 4.06 -21.13
C THR A 191 1.66 5.45 -21.58
N LEU A 192 1.65 5.70 -22.89
CA LEU A 192 2.03 6.99 -23.45
C LEU A 192 1.21 8.12 -22.83
N THR A 193 1.89 9.13 -22.31
CA THR A 193 1.27 10.31 -21.71
C THR A 193 2.12 11.54 -21.95
N THR A 194 1.63 12.72 -21.63
CA THR A 194 2.40 13.96 -21.74
C THR A 194 3.11 14.28 -20.43
N GLN A 195 4.24 14.98 -20.53
CA GLN A 195 4.98 15.46 -19.36
C GLN A 195 4.11 16.33 -18.45
N ASN A 196 3.32 17.22 -19.04
CA ASN A 196 2.40 18.09 -18.29
C ASN A 196 1.36 17.30 -17.50
N TYR A 197 0.85 16.20 -18.08
CA TYR A 197 -0.10 15.34 -17.39
C TYR A 197 0.57 14.61 -16.19
N ALA A 198 1.75 14.07 -16.39
CA ALA A 198 2.50 13.41 -15.31
C ALA A 198 2.80 14.40 -14.17
N ASN A 199 3.28 15.61 -14.49
CA ASN A 199 3.53 16.66 -13.50
C ASN A 199 2.26 17.06 -12.73
N ALA A 200 1.10 17.10 -13.38
CA ALA A 200 -0.17 17.41 -12.71
C ALA A 200 -0.60 16.36 -11.67
N LEU A 201 -0.06 15.15 -11.77
CA LEU A 201 -0.29 14.08 -10.82
C LEU A 201 0.71 14.08 -9.64
N GLU A 202 1.74 14.92 -9.67
CA GLU A 202 2.68 15.11 -8.56
C GLU A 202 2.06 15.96 -7.46
N TRP A 203 1.13 15.39 -6.70
CA TRP A 203 0.42 16.13 -5.64
C TRP A 203 1.28 16.41 -4.42
N LEU A 204 2.32 15.61 -4.19
CA LEU A 204 3.29 15.83 -3.14
C LEU A 204 4.65 16.18 -3.76
N PRO A 205 5.41 17.12 -3.16
CA PRO A 205 6.74 17.49 -3.66
C PRO A 205 7.75 16.34 -3.70
N SER A 206 7.45 15.26 -3.02
CA SER A 206 8.27 14.05 -2.93
C SER A 206 7.90 12.98 -3.97
N TRP A 207 6.81 13.20 -4.72
CA TRP A 207 6.44 12.34 -5.82
C TRP A 207 7.23 12.69 -7.06
N PHE A 208 7.56 11.67 -7.82
CA PHE A 208 8.38 11.80 -9.01
C PHE A 208 7.89 10.83 -10.08
N PHE A 209 7.53 11.34 -11.23
CA PHE A 209 7.08 10.56 -12.38
C PHE A 209 7.93 10.76 -13.62
N ILE A 210 8.88 11.73 -13.60
CA ILE A 210 9.67 12.12 -14.75
C ILE A 210 11.14 12.24 -14.36
#